data_f99de012653674afb4aa7eab25597887
#
_entry.id   f99de012653674afb4aa7eab25597887
#
_cell.length_a   1.000
_cell.length_b   1.000
_cell.length_c   1.000
_cell.angle_alpha   90.00
_cell.angle_beta   90.00
_cell.angle_gamma   90.00
#
_symmetry.space_group_name_H-M   'P 1'
#
loop_
_entity.id
_entity.type
_entity.pdbx_description
1 polymer ?
#
loop_
_entity_poly.entity_id
_entity_poly.type
_entity_poly.pdbx_seq_one_letter_code
_entity_poly.pdbx_strand_id
1 'polypeptide(L)'
;NEEKTKIVYCKSSRRKENHSNVTFDFLGHTFRPCKTIHKSSREAFTGFQPRISMKSTTKIRATMRSWNLKSKSHTPLDCIAQMVNPILRGWANYYGKYGGKSFQKLLRYFDLLLAKWAKAKYKTFRRNPMYVILKWLGNIADRDAIFYHWQIGFKPAKGTIKL
;
A
#
# COMPACT_ATOMS: atom_id res chain seq x y z
N ASN A 1 2.04 -9.22 32.25
CA ASN A 1 3.17 -8.30 32.13
C ASN A 1 2.59 -6.89 32.02
N GLU A 2 2.69 -6.10 33.05
CA GLU A 2 2.11 -4.75 33.17
C GLU A 2 2.61 -3.80 32.09
N GLU A 3 3.87 -3.89 31.67
CA GLU A 3 4.44 -3.07 30.61
C GLU A 3 3.78 -3.31 29.23
N LYS A 4 3.20 -4.49 29.02
CA LYS A 4 2.52 -4.85 27.77
C LYS A 4 1.01 -4.71 27.82
N THR A 5 0.45 -4.51 29.02
CA THR A 5 -0.99 -4.33 29.25
C THR A 5 -1.32 -2.84 29.27
N LYS A 6 -2.13 -2.37 28.34
CA LYS A 6 -2.50 -0.95 28.25
C LYS A 6 -4.01 -0.81 28.11
N ILE A 7 -4.59 0.06 28.92
CA ILE A 7 -5.95 0.52 28.72
C ILE A 7 -5.92 1.60 27.63
N VAL A 8 -6.70 1.41 26.58
CA VAL A 8 -6.77 2.34 25.46
C VAL A 8 -8.13 3.00 25.43
N TYR A 9 -8.12 4.31 25.43
CA TYR A 9 -9.32 5.12 25.38
C TYR A 9 -9.82 5.26 23.93
N CYS A 10 -11.00 4.74 23.65
CA CYS A 10 -11.65 4.89 22.34
C CYS A 10 -12.29 6.28 22.25
N LYS A 11 -11.49 7.28 21.88
CA LYS A 11 -11.92 8.68 21.82
C LYS A 11 -13.11 8.87 20.86
N SER A 12 -14.22 9.41 21.38
CA SER A 12 -15.36 9.86 20.57
C SER A 12 -15.21 11.34 20.22
N SER A 13 -15.78 11.76 19.08
CA SER A 13 -15.81 13.18 18.67
C SER A 13 -16.57 14.08 19.64
N ARG A 14 -17.49 13.51 20.44
CA ARG A 14 -18.32 14.23 21.42
C ARG A 14 -17.60 14.46 22.75
N ARG A 15 -16.48 13.77 23.00
CA ARG A 15 -15.75 13.87 24.28
C ARG A 15 -14.51 14.72 24.10
N LYS A 16 -14.32 15.70 25.00
CA LYS A 16 -13.19 16.64 24.99
C LYS A 16 -11.99 16.16 25.81
N GLU A 17 -12.16 15.09 26.60
CA GLU A 17 -11.11 14.55 27.45
C GLU A 17 -9.90 14.07 26.65
N ASN A 18 -8.72 14.34 27.18
CA ASN A 18 -7.46 13.89 26.58
C ASN A 18 -6.88 12.77 27.44
N HIS A 19 -6.62 11.63 26.80
CA HIS A 19 -5.98 10.48 27.42
C HIS A 19 -4.67 10.16 26.70
N SER A 20 -3.69 9.65 27.43
CA SER A 20 -2.35 9.33 26.87
C SER A 20 -2.38 8.23 25.83
N ASN A 21 -3.23 7.21 26.03
CA ASN A 21 -3.29 6.04 25.17
C ASN A 21 -4.60 6.02 24.38
N VAL A 22 -4.58 6.57 23.17
CA VAL A 22 -5.73 6.56 22.23
C VAL A 22 -5.52 5.65 21.03
N THR A 23 -4.37 5.00 20.93
CA THR A 23 -3.99 4.10 19.83
C THR A 23 -3.14 2.95 20.34
N PHE A 24 -3.20 1.81 19.66
CA PHE A 24 -2.29 0.69 19.91
C PHE A 24 -1.99 -0.10 18.63
N ASP A 25 -0.82 -0.73 18.60
CA ASP A 25 -0.41 -1.63 17.53
C ASP A 25 -0.66 -3.08 17.94
N PHE A 26 -1.32 -3.84 17.08
CA PHE A 26 -1.57 -5.26 17.27
C PHE A 26 -1.48 -5.99 15.93
N LEU A 27 -0.70 -7.08 15.88
CA LEU A 27 -0.52 -7.91 14.68
C LEU A 27 -0.27 -7.10 13.39
N GLY A 28 0.62 -6.11 13.45
CA GLY A 28 0.97 -5.30 12.29
C GLY A 28 -0.06 -4.25 11.87
N HIS A 29 -1.11 -4.09 12.64
CA HIS A 29 -2.12 -3.03 12.49
C HIS A 29 -2.08 -2.06 13.65
N THR A 30 -2.29 -0.77 13.36
CA THR A 30 -2.53 0.27 14.35
C THR A 30 -4.03 0.49 14.46
N PHE A 31 -4.58 0.29 15.64
CA PHE A 31 -5.96 0.61 15.98
C PHE A 31 -6.04 2.05 16.47
N ARG A 32 -6.87 2.86 15.86
CA ARG A 32 -7.02 4.28 16.19
C ARG A 32 -8.41 4.83 15.89
N PRO A 33 -8.82 5.91 16.57
CA PRO A 33 -10.04 6.62 16.22
C PRO A 33 -9.99 7.14 14.78
N CYS A 34 -11.07 6.97 14.04
CA CYS A 34 -11.21 7.50 12.69
C CYS A 34 -12.65 7.91 12.41
N LYS A 35 -12.82 8.97 11.60
CA LYS A 35 -14.14 9.39 11.14
C LYS A 35 -14.74 8.30 10.24
N THR A 36 -15.88 7.80 10.60
CA THR A 36 -16.65 6.78 9.90
C THR A 36 -18.03 7.33 9.60
N ILE A 37 -18.61 6.94 8.48
CA ILE A 37 -19.96 7.35 8.06
C ILE A 37 -20.87 6.13 8.17
N HIS A 38 -21.96 6.29 8.87
CA HIS A 38 -22.99 5.25 8.95
C HIS A 38 -23.67 5.08 7.58
N LYS A 39 -23.78 3.82 7.12
CA LYS A 39 -24.25 3.55 5.74
C LYS A 39 -25.69 3.98 5.50
N SER A 40 -26.56 3.80 6.48
CA SER A 40 -28.00 4.13 6.35
C SER A 40 -28.32 5.59 6.67
N SER A 41 -27.86 6.12 7.82
CA SER A 41 -28.19 7.50 8.25
C SER A 41 -27.26 8.56 7.64
N ARG A 42 -26.15 8.16 6.98
CA ARG A 42 -25.08 9.06 6.48
C ARG A 42 -24.45 9.95 7.55
N GLU A 43 -24.76 9.73 8.81
CA GLU A 43 -24.18 10.48 9.91
C GLU A 43 -22.72 10.09 10.13
N ALA A 44 -21.90 11.08 10.44
CA ALA A 44 -20.50 10.88 10.75
C ALA A 44 -20.34 10.57 12.23
N PHE A 45 -19.66 9.48 12.56
CA PHE A 45 -19.29 9.11 13.91
C PHE A 45 -17.80 8.75 14.01
N THR A 46 -17.28 8.71 15.21
CA THR A 46 -15.91 8.24 15.45
C THR A 46 -15.94 6.73 15.67
N GLY A 47 -15.41 5.98 14.69
CA GLY A 47 -15.17 4.55 14.80
C GLY A 47 -13.73 4.28 15.26
N PHE A 48 -13.46 3.06 15.71
CA PHE A 48 -12.11 2.58 16.07
C PHE A 48 -11.72 1.47 15.11
N GLN A 49 -10.87 1.76 14.15
CA GLN A 49 -10.58 0.87 13.03
C GLN A 49 -9.10 0.55 12.88
N PRO A 50 -8.76 -0.69 12.48
CA PRO A 50 -7.39 -1.08 12.17
C PRO A 50 -6.90 -0.40 10.89
N ARG A 51 -5.62 -0.07 10.86
CA ARG A 51 -4.87 0.36 9.69
C ARG A 51 -3.49 -0.27 9.72
N ILE A 52 -2.82 -0.39 8.58
CA ILE A 52 -1.44 -0.89 8.55
C ILE A 52 -0.56 -0.02 9.44
N SER A 53 0.19 -0.65 10.36
CA SER A 53 1.10 0.06 11.26
C SER A 53 2.28 0.67 10.49
N MET A 54 2.90 1.71 11.06
CA MET A 54 4.11 2.32 10.51
C MET A 54 5.25 1.29 10.42
N LYS A 55 5.41 0.45 11.43
CA LYS A 55 6.41 -0.64 11.44
C LYS A 55 6.20 -1.60 10.28
N SER A 56 4.96 -2.05 10.04
CA SER A 56 4.62 -2.93 8.92
C SER A 56 4.84 -2.24 7.58
N THR A 57 4.44 -0.98 7.45
CA THR A 57 4.66 -0.19 6.22
C THR A 57 6.15 -0.07 5.89
N THR A 58 6.99 0.19 6.89
CA THR A 58 8.45 0.28 6.72
C THR A 58 9.04 -1.07 6.31
N LYS A 59 8.61 -2.17 6.98
CA LYS A 59 9.05 -3.54 6.66
C LYS A 59 8.67 -3.93 5.23
N ILE A 60 7.43 -3.70 4.81
CA ILE A 60 6.96 -4.00 3.45
C ILE A 60 7.78 -3.22 2.42
N ARG A 61 8.02 -1.91 2.64
CA ARG A 61 8.86 -1.10 1.74
C ARG A 61 10.31 -1.57 1.71
N ALA A 62 10.87 -2.01 2.84
CA ALA A 62 12.21 -2.57 2.90
C ALA A 62 12.30 -3.86 2.06
N THR A 63 11.33 -4.77 2.19
CA THR A 63 11.24 -5.97 1.37
C THR A 63 11.11 -5.64 -0.12
N MET A 64 10.25 -4.69 -0.50
CA MET A 64 10.15 -4.26 -1.91
C MET A 64 11.48 -3.70 -2.45
N ARG A 65 12.23 -2.94 -1.63
CA ARG A 65 13.55 -2.41 -2.02
C ARG A 65 14.60 -3.51 -2.15
N SER A 66 14.58 -4.53 -1.26
CA SER A 66 15.53 -5.64 -1.32
C SER A 66 15.43 -6.48 -2.60
N TRP A 67 14.29 -6.45 -3.30
CA TRP A 67 14.18 -7.08 -4.62
C TRP A 67 15.11 -6.46 -5.67
N ASN A 68 15.57 -5.24 -5.45
CA ASN A 68 16.52 -4.51 -6.29
C ASN A 68 16.18 -4.57 -7.79
N LEU A 69 14.92 -4.31 -8.15
CA LEU A 69 14.41 -4.47 -9.51
C LEU A 69 15.22 -3.68 -10.54
N LYS A 70 15.73 -2.50 -10.15
CA LYS A 70 16.52 -1.66 -11.06
C LYS A 70 17.76 -2.39 -11.59
N SER A 71 18.42 -3.23 -10.80
CA SER A 71 19.59 -4.01 -11.25
C SER A 71 19.20 -5.24 -12.08
N LYS A 72 17.93 -5.65 -12.05
CA LYS A 72 17.40 -6.79 -12.81
C LYS A 72 16.84 -6.38 -14.18
N SER A 73 17.50 -5.44 -14.87
CA SER A 73 17.04 -4.93 -16.17
C SER A 73 16.99 -6.03 -17.25
N HIS A 74 17.77 -7.09 -17.15
CA HIS A 74 17.74 -8.24 -18.07
C HIS A 74 16.53 -9.14 -17.86
N THR A 75 15.96 -9.17 -16.65
CA THR A 75 14.84 -10.05 -16.29
C THR A 75 13.54 -9.58 -16.97
N PRO A 76 12.78 -10.48 -17.65
CA PRO A 76 11.45 -10.17 -18.17
C PRO A 76 10.45 -9.82 -17.08
N LEU A 77 9.38 -9.09 -17.47
CA LEU A 77 8.36 -8.63 -16.51
C LEU A 77 7.59 -9.80 -15.88
N ASP A 78 7.35 -10.86 -16.66
CA ASP A 78 6.67 -12.08 -16.21
C ASP A 78 7.46 -12.82 -15.14
N CYS A 79 8.78 -12.92 -15.31
CA CYS A 79 9.65 -13.53 -14.31
C CYS A 79 9.67 -12.72 -13.00
N ILE A 80 9.64 -11.38 -13.12
CA ILE A 80 9.49 -10.52 -11.92
C ILE A 80 8.14 -10.79 -11.27
N ALA A 81 7.07 -10.90 -12.05
CA ALA A 81 5.73 -11.19 -11.51
C ALA A 81 5.69 -12.55 -10.79
N GLN A 82 6.25 -13.60 -11.37
CA GLN A 82 6.34 -14.91 -10.73
C GLN A 82 7.06 -14.85 -9.37
N MET A 83 8.16 -14.10 -9.30
CA MET A 83 8.93 -13.93 -8.07
C MET A 83 8.16 -13.19 -6.98
N VAL A 84 7.40 -12.14 -7.31
CA VAL A 84 6.80 -11.23 -6.32
C VAL A 84 5.33 -11.51 -6.01
N ASN A 85 4.58 -12.14 -6.94
CA ASN A 85 3.14 -12.38 -6.79
C ASN A 85 2.76 -13.18 -5.53
N PRO A 86 3.49 -14.23 -5.10
CA PRO A 86 3.18 -14.92 -3.86
C PRO A 86 3.21 -13.98 -2.65
N ILE A 87 4.19 -13.08 -2.60
CA ILE A 87 4.36 -12.10 -1.52
C ILE A 87 3.29 -11.02 -1.59
N LEU A 88 3.01 -10.48 -2.78
CA LEU A 88 1.95 -9.49 -2.99
C LEU A 88 0.57 -10.04 -2.61
N ARG A 89 0.29 -11.31 -2.96
CA ARG A 89 -0.95 -12.01 -2.57
C ARG A 89 -1.05 -12.14 -1.06
N GLY A 90 0.03 -12.57 -0.38
CA GLY A 90 0.07 -12.65 1.08
C GLY A 90 -0.23 -11.31 1.74
N TRP A 91 0.39 -10.21 1.27
CA TRP A 91 0.10 -8.88 1.80
C TRP A 91 -1.31 -8.40 1.49
N ALA A 92 -1.83 -8.69 0.29
CA ALA A 92 -3.20 -8.31 -0.07
C ALA A 92 -4.24 -9.05 0.78
N ASN A 93 -4.04 -10.34 1.03
CA ASN A 93 -4.92 -11.13 1.88
C ASN A 93 -4.87 -10.64 3.34
N TYR A 94 -3.69 -10.29 3.83
CA TYR A 94 -3.51 -9.88 5.23
C TYR A 94 -3.93 -8.41 5.48
N TYR A 95 -3.49 -7.50 4.63
CA TYR A 95 -3.70 -6.06 4.82
C TYR A 95 -4.83 -5.48 3.96
N GLY A 96 -5.27 -6.17 2.89
CA GLY A 96 -6.20 -5.62 1.91
C GLY A 96 -7.53 -5.20 2.51
N LYS A 97 -8.09 -6.02 3.41
CA LYS A 97 -9.39 -5.76 4.03
C LYS A 97 -9.43 -4.48 4.86
N TYR A 98 -8.37 -4.20 5.62
CA TYR A 98 -8.31 -3.09 6.59
C TYR A 98 -7.28 -2.02 6.22
N GLY A 99 -6.40 -2.29 5.26
CA GLY A 99 -5.31 -1.40 4.87
C GLY A 99 -5.75 -0.10 4.19
N GLY A 100 -6.89 -0.13 3.51
CA GLY A 100 -7.48 1.01 2.84
C GLY A 100 -6.46 1.81 1.99
N LYS A 101 -6.54 3.14 2.06
CA LYS A 101 -5.63 4.05 1.32
C LYS A 101 -4.14 3.82 1.63
N SER A 102 -3.80 3.34 2.83
CA SER A 102 -2.39 3.09 3.23
C SER A 102 -1.82 1.90 2.47
N PHE A 103 -2.58 0.83 2.30
CA PHE A 103 -2.17 -0.32 1.49
C PHE A 103 -2.05 0.05 0.01
N GLN A 104 -3.01 0.81 -0.53
CA GLN A 104 -2.94 1.32 -1.91
C GLN A 104 -1.66 2.14 -2.16
N LYS A 105 -1.21 2.95 -1.20
CA LYS A 105 0.07 3.68 -1.29
C LYS A 105 1.27 2.75 -1.39
N LEU A 106 1.24 1.59 -0.73
CA LEU A 106 2.30 0.58 -0.84
C LEU A 106 2.31 -0.07 -2.23
N LEU A 107 1.15 -0.42 -2.78
CA LEU A 107 1.05 -0.96 -4.14
C LEU A 107 1.51 0.06 -5.20
N ARG A 108 1.13 1.34 -5.05
CA ARG A 108 1.67 2.41 -5.91
C ARG A 108 3.18 2.58 -5.80
N TYR A 109 3.73 2.41 -4.60
CA TYR A 109 5.18 2.42 -4.42
C TYR A 109 5.84 1.26 -5.17
N PHE A 110 5.22 0.08 -5.20
CA PHE A 110 5.71 -1.03 -6.01
C PHE A 110 5.65 -0.72 -7.51
N ASP A 111 4.57 -0.11 -8.02
CA ASP A 111 4.49 0.35 -9.42
C ASP A 111 5.61 1.35 -9.76
N LEU A 112 5.99 2.23 -8.83
CA LEU A 112 7.14 3.12 -9.02
C LEU A 112 8.47 2.36 -9.12
N LEU A 113 8.64 1.25 -8.38
CA LEU A 113 9.83 0.40 -8.53
C LEU A 113 9.85 -0.31 -9.88
N LEU A 114 8.70 -0.78 -10.38
CA LEU A 114 8.57 -1.33 -11.72
C LEU A 114 8.88 -0.27 -12.80
N ALA A 115 8.43 0.96 -12.61
CA ALA A 115 8.74 2.05 -13.52
C ALA A 115 10.25 2.37 -13.53
N LYS A 116 10.94 2.30 -12.40
CA LYS A 116 12.40 2.44 -12.32
C LYS A 116 13.12 1.29 -13.01
N TRP A 117 12.61 0.07 -12.89
CA TRP A 117 13.09 -1.09 -13.65
C TRP A 117 12.94 -0.87 -15.15
N ALA A 118 11.75 -0.48 -15.62
CA ALA A 118 11.49 -0.21 -17.03
C ALA A 118 12.42 0.88 -17.59
N LYS A 119 12.67 1.94 -16.80
CA LYS A 119 13.60 3.01 -17.14
C LYS A 119 15.06 2.51 -17.28
N ALA A 120 15.46 1.53 -16.49
CA ALA A 120 16.78 0.89 -16.58
C ALA A 120 16.87 -0.07 -17.79
N LYS A 121 15.80 -0.80 -18.08
CA LYS A 121 15.73 -1.79 -19.16
C LYS A 121 15.68 -1.15 -20.53
N TYR A 122 14.78 -0.18 -20.74
CA TYR A 122 14.48 0.37 -22.06
C TYR A 122 15.15 1.73 -22.27
N LYS A 123 16.03 1.82 -23.27
CA LYS A 123 16.75 3.06 -23.63
C LYS A 123 15.79 4.22 -23.94
N THR A 124 14.65 3.93 -24.57
CA THR A 124 13.59 4.90 -24.88
C THR A 124 13.02 5.59 -23.66
N PHE A 125 13.01 4.94 -22.49
CA PHE A 125 12.47 5.51 -21.24
C PHE A 125 13.48 6.32 -20.44
N ARG A 126 14.77 6.32 -20.79
CA ARG A 126 15.81 6.98 -20.00
C ARG A 126 15.55 8.47 -19.78
N ARG A 127 15.06 9.19 -20.80
CA ARG A 127 14.77 10.62 -20.74
C ARG A 127 13.30 10.92 -20.37
N ASN A 128 12.43 9.93 -20.39
CA ASN A 128 11.01 10.13 -20.15
C ASN A 128 10.71 10.37 -18.65
N PRO A 129 9.76 11.26 -18.33
CA PRO A 129 9.30 11.45 -16.97
C PRO A 129 8.54 10.20 -16.48
N MET A 130 8.49 10.02 -15.17
CA MET A 130 7.96 8.81 -14.53
C MET A 130 6.50 8.52 -14.89
N TYR A 131 5.67 9.54 -15.09
CA TYR A 131 4.27 9.37 -15.43
C TYR A 131 4.05 8.69 -16.80
N VAL A 132 4.93 8.91 -17.78
CA VAL A 132 4.89 8.25 -19.10
C VAL A 132 5.10 6.74 -18.94
N ILE A 133 6.06 6.36 -18.10
CA ILE A 133 6.37 4.96 -17.84
C ILE A 133 5.24 4.28 -17.07
N LEU A 134 4.65 4.98 -16.11
CA LEU A 134 3.48 4.46 -15.38
C LEU A 134 2.25 4.32 -16.29
N LYS A 135 2.04 5.22 -17.23
CA LYS A 135 1.00 5.08 -18.26
C LYS A 135 1.24 3.85 -19.11
N TRP A 136 2.48 3.60 -19.54
CA TRP A 136 2.86 2.40 -20.28
C TRP A 136 2.61 1.12 -19.47
N LEU A 137 3.01 1.08 -18.18
CA LEU A 137 2.70 -0.04 -17.28
C LEU A 137 1.18 -0.22 -17.10
N GLY A 138 0.42 0.89 -17.02
CA GLY A 138 -1.05 0.86 -16.96
C GLY A 138 -1.67 0.23 -18.19
N ASN A 139 -1.14 0.50 -19.39
CA ASN A 139 -1.61 -0.13 -20.63
C ASN A 139 -1.30 -1.65 -20.65
N ILE A 140 -0.17 -2.07 -20.09
CA ILE A 140 0.12 -3.50 -19.92
C ILE A 140 -0.86 -4.12 -18.92
N ALA A 141 -1.10 -3.46 -17.78
CA ALA A 141 -2.02 -3.95 -16.75
C ALA A 141 -3.48 -4.06 -17.24
N ASP A 142 -3.87 -3.29 -18.26
CA ASP A 142 -5.20 -3.38 -18.87
C ASP A 142 -5.33 -4.56 -19.83
N ARG A 143 -4.25 -4.93 -20.52
CA ARG A 143 -4.21 -6.09 -21.42
C ARG A 143 -3.94 -7.39 -20.68
N ASP A 144 -2.85 -7.38 -19.89
CA ASP A 144 -2.32 -8.54 -19.20
C ASP A 144 -2.04 -8.19 -17.75
N ALA A 145 -2.99 -8.49 -16.85
CA ALA A 145 -2.84 -8.22 -15.42
C ALA A 145 -1.88 -9.24 -14.77
N ILE A 146 -0.60 -9.23 -15.18
CA ILE A 146 0.42 -10.19 -14.75
C ILE A 146 0.78 -10.09 -13.26
N PHE A 147 0.69 -8.92 -12.66
CA PHE A 147 0.90 -8.75 -11.23
C PHE A 147 -0.40 -8.93 -10.44
N TYR A 148 -0.31 -9.61 -9.30
CA TYR A 148 -1.48 -9.88 -8.46
C TYR A 148 -2.27 -8.63 -8.08
N HIS A 149 -1.61 -7.54 -7.73
CA HIS A 149 -2.31 -6.28 -7.39
C HIS A 149 -3.05 -5.65 -8.58
N TRP A 150 -2.60 -5.87 -9.82
CA TRP A 150 -3.32 -5.46 -11.02
C TRP A 150 -4.57 -6.31 -11.25
N GLN A 151 -4.49 -7.62 -10.95
CA GLN A 151 -5.63 -8.55 -11.03
C GLN A 151 -6.77 -8.14 -10.09
N ILE A 152 -6.43 -7.67 -8.88
CA ILE A 152 -7.42 -7.19 -7.91
C ILE A 152 -7.79 -5.70 -8.07
N GLY A 153 -7.44 -5.08 -9.22
CA GLY A 153 -7.88 -3.75 -9.62
C GLY A 153 -6.98 -2.58 -9.23
N PHE A 154 -5.84 -2.82 -8.57
CA PHE A 154 -4.86 -1.76 -8.24
C PHE A 154 -3.85 -1.60 -9.37
N LYS A 155 -4.26 -0.92 -10.44
CA LYS A 155 -3.43 -0.67 -11.62
C LYS A 155 -2.62 0.63 -11.50
N PRO A 156 -1.48 0.75 -12.20
CA PRO A 156 -0.72 1.99 -12.26
C PRO A 156 -1.59 3.16 -12.71
N ALA A 157 -1.47 4.30 -12.02
CA ALA A 157 -2.24 5.48 -12.37
C ALA A 157 -1.80 6.05 -13.71
N LYS A 158 -2.75 6.29 -14.62
CA LYS A 158 -2.49 6.88 -15.96
C LYS A 158 -2.28 8.39 -15.92
N GLY A 159 -2.42 9.05 -14.77
CA GLY A 159 -2.28 10.49 -14.57
C GLY A 159 -1.11 10.88 -13.68
N THR A 160 -0.97 12.18 -13.41
CA THR A 160 0.08 12.73 -12.54
C THR A 160 -0.06 12.16 -11.13
N ILE A 161 0.96 11.43 -10.66
CA ILE A 161 1.01 10.99 -9.27
C ILE A 161 1.50 12.20 -8.45
N LYS A 162 0.59 12.80 -7.68
CA LYS A 162 0.98 13.65 -6.56
C LYS A 162 1.56 12.72 -5.49
N LEU A 163 2.85 12.74 -5.32
CA LEU A 163 3.59 12.06 -4.25
C LEU A 163 3.28 12.72 -2.90
#